data_b0522af89dc7058a197d08afeb57f155
#
_entry.id   b0522af89dc7058a197d08afeb57f155
#
_cell.length_a   1.000
_cell.length_b   1.000
_cell.length_c   1.000
_cell.angle_alpha   90.00
_cell.angle_beta   90.00
_cell.angle_gamma   90.00
#
_symmetry.space_group_name_H-M   'P 1'
#
loop_
_entity.id
_entity.type
_entity.pdbx_description
1 polymer ?
#
loop_
_entity_poly.entity_id
_entity_poly.type
_entity_poly.pdbx_seq_one_letter_code
_entity_poly.pdbx_strand_id
1 'polypeptide(L)'
;MSSEYVDVLIVGAGISGIGSSWHLQDKCPGRSFLILEGREALGGTWDLFRYPGIRSDSDMFTLGYNFKPWTDGKAIADGPAILEYLQETVAESGIAERIRYQRQVTSASWSSDESCWTVTAENRASGETESFRCGFLLMCSGYYSYKQGYLPEFRGRDAFQGEIVHPQFWPDDLDCRDKNIVVIGSGATAVTLIPELAKEAKRVTMLQRSPTYMVSMPDKDWIANLLRRILPDKWAYAIIRWKNIRFQQFIYRRTRTAPDKVRKKLLKMAQKELGPDCDFESNFVPRYNPWDQRLCLVPNADYFHSVRDGDAAVVTDTIDRFTQHGILLESGD
;
A
#
# COMPACT_ATOMS: atom_id res chain seq x y z
N MET A 1 -15.44 34.01 12.83
CA MET A 1 -15.47 33.16 11.62
C MET A 1 -16.71 32.29 11.67
N SER A 2 -17.54 32.27 10.61
CA SER A 2 -18.72 31.40 10.56
C SER A 2 -18.22 29.95 10.38
N SER A 3 -18.53 29.07 11.33
CA SER A 3 -18.20 27.65 11.18
C SER A 3 -19.28 26.97 10.34
N GLU A 4 -18.89 26.27 9.29
CA GLU A 4 -19.80 25.46 8.47
C GLU A 4 -20.24 24.23 9.24
N TYR A 5 -21.53 23.90 9.24
CA TYR A 5 -22.05 22.69 9.86
C TYR A 5 -22.46 21.66 8.80
N VAL A 6 -22.08 20.41 9.02
CA VAL A 6 -22.56 19.24 8.27
C VAL A 6 -22.91 18.10 9.24
N ASP A 7 -23.81 17.20 8.84
CA ASP A 7 -24.14 16.05 9.70
C ASP A 7 -22.93 15.13 9.91
N VAL A 8 -22.14 14.88 8.83
CA VAL A 8 -20.95 14.01 8.84
C VAL A 8 -19.77 14.72 8.21
N LEU A 9 -18.66 14.80 8.92
CA LEU A 9 -17.38 15.25 8.39
C LEU A 9 -16.43 14.07 8.23
N ILE A 10 -15.91 13.87 7.00
CA ILE A 10 -14.98 12.80 6.67
C ILE A 10 -13.58 13.40 6.51
N VAL A 11 -12.59 12.81 7.15
CA VAL A 11 -11.20 13.24 7.06
C VAL A 11 -10.40 12.25 6.19
N GLY A 12 -10.04 12.72 4.99
CA GLY A 12 -9.28 11.98 3.98
C GLY A 12 -10.12 11.50 2.79
N ALA A 13 -9.64 11.78 1.57
CA ALA A 13 -10.23 11.37 0.29
C ALA A 13 -9.49 10.18 -0.34
N GLY A 14 -9.01 9.24 0.49
CA GLY A 14 -8.52 7.94 0.07
C GLY A 14 -9.66 6.94 -0.14
N ILE A 15 -9.31 5.67 -0.39
CA ILE A 15 -10.27 4.58 -0.63
C ILE A 15 -11.36 4.50 0.46
N SER A 16 -11.00 4.70 1.72
CA SER A 16 -11.97 4.63 2.83
C SER A 16 -12.94 5.80 2.83
N GLY A 17 -12.45 7.03 2.64
CA GLY A 17 -13.31 8.24 2.63
C GLY A 17 -14.27 8.27 1.44
N ILE A 18 -13.78 7.90 0.26
CA ILE A 18 -14.61 7.80 -0.96
C ILE A 18 -15.69 6.73 -0.78
N GLY A 19 -15.33 5.53 -0.29
CA GLY A 19 -16.30 4.48 -0.05
C GLY A 19 -17.34 4.85 1.01
N SER A 20 -16.92 5.50 2.08
CA SER A 20 -17.82 5.96 3.14
C SER A 20 -18.80 7.01 2.65
N SER A 21 -18.33 7.96 1.84
CA SER A 21 -19.18 9.03 1.26
C SER A 21 -20.25 8.47 0.32
N TRP A 22 -19.89 7.47 -0.50
CA TRP A 22 -20.85 6.77 -1.34
C TRP A 22 -21.95 6.08 -0.50
N HIS A 23 -21.55 5.38 0.56
CA HIS A 23 -22.51 4.72 1.45
C HIS A 23 -23.40 5.72 2.20
N LEU A 24 -22.88 6.87 2.61
CA LEU A 24 -23.69 7.94 3.20
C LEU A 24 -24.74 8.45 2.20
N GLN A 25 -24.33 8.69 0.97
CA GLN A 25 -25.23 9.16 -0.09
C GLN A 25 -26.33 8.13 -0.41
N ASP A 26 -26.00 6.85 -0.43
CA ASP A 26 -26.94 5.75 -0.75
C ASP A 26 -27.86 5.40 0.43
N LYS A 27 -27.32 5.32 1.66
CA LYS A 27 -28.06 4.83 2.83
C LYS A 27 -28.66 5.95 3.70
N CYS A 28 -28.11 7.15 3.63
CA CYS A 28 -28.49 8.30 4.43
C CYS A 28 -28.71 9.55 3.57
N PRO A 29 -29.59 9.53 2.52
CA PRO A 29 -29.69 10.59 1.52
C PRO A 29 -30.10 11.96 2.09
N GLY A 30 -30.69 11.98 3.29
CA GLY A 30 -31.07 13.23 3.99
C GLY A 30 -29.97 13.84 4.84
N ARG A 31 -28.78 13.24 4.89
CA ARG A 31 -27.66 13.75 5.68
C ARG A 31 -26.66 14.50 4.82
N SER A 32 -26.29 15.68 5.31
CA SER A 32 -25.22 16.47 4.73
C SER A 32 -23.86 15.89 5.11
N PHE A 33 -22.92 15.88 4.17
CA PHE A 33 -21.54 15.48 4.46
C PHE A 33 -20.53 16.28 3.65
N LEU A 34 -19.31 16.33 4.17
CA LEU A 34 -18.16 16.97 3.56
C LEU A 34 -16.91 16.09 3.77
N ILE A 35 -16.00 16.07 2.80
CA ILE A 35 -14.72 15.41 2.89
C ILE A 35 -13.63 16.47 2.93
N LEU A 36 -12.75 16.43 3.94
CA LEU A 36 -11.55 17.25 3.99
C LEU A 36 -10.33 16.42 3.62
N GLU A 37 -9.63 16.80 2.57
CA GLU A 37 -8.39 16.15 2.11
C GLU A 37 -7.22 17.12 2.27
N GLY A 38 -6.17 16.67 2.97
CA GLY A 38 -4.99 17.49 3.25
C GLY A 38 -4.09 17.74 2.05
N ARG A 39 -4.23 16.95 0.98
CA ARG A 39 -3.48 17.07 -0.27
C ARG A 39 -4.30 17.79 -1.33
N GLU A 40 -3.70 18.05 -2.48
CA GLU A 40 -4.34 18.66 -3.64
C GLU A 40 -5.10 17.68 -4.52
N ALA A 41 -4.95 16.37 -4.28
CA ALA A 41 -5.56 15.31 -5.04
C ALA A 41 -6.19 14.24 -4.15
N LEU A 42 -7.21 13.55 -4.66
CA LEU A 42 -7.79 12.35 -4.06
C LEU A 42 -6.88 11.13 -4.30
N GLY A 43 -7.18 10.03 -3.62
CA GLY A 43 -6.52 8.74 -3.85
C GLY A 43 -5.72 8.24 -2.63
N GLY A 44 -5.35 9.13 -1.70
CA GLY A 44 -4.62 8.77 -0.48
C GLY A 44 -3.31 8.06 -0.81
N THR A 45 -3.14 6.80 -0.36
CA THR A 45 -1.95 5.99 -0.61
C THR A 45 -1.61 5.86 -2.10
N TRP A 46 -2.61 5.71 -2.96
CA TRP A 46 -2.42 5.46 -4.39
C TRP A 46 -2.03 6.71 -5.20
N ASP A 47 -2.22 7.89 -4.65
CA ASP A 47 -1.69 9.14 -5.18
C ASP A 47 -0.38 9.57 -4.49
N LEU A 48 -0.18 9.16 -3.22
CA LEU A 48 1.01 9.52 -2.44
C LEU A 48 2.26 8.78 -2.92
N PHE A 49 2.16 7.48 -3.14
CA PHE A 49 3.30 6.65 -3.51
C PHE A 49 3.40 6.53 -5.03
N ARG A 50 4.58 6.86 -5.57
CA ARG A 50 4.86 6.86 -7.01
C ARG A 50 6.13 6.10 -7.38
N TYR A 51 6.65 5.30 -6.45
CA TYR A 51 7.84 4.50 -6.72
C TYR A 51 7.58 3.45 -7.80
N PRO A 52 8.60 3.05 -8.58
CA PRO A 52 8.47 2.07 -9.66
C PRO A 52 7.82 0.76 -9.20
N GLY A 53 6.88 0.27 -10.00
CA GLY A 53 6.19 -0.98 -9.75
C GLY A 53 5.17 -0.96 -8.62
N ILE A 54 4.83 0.21 -8.06
CA ILE A 54 3.79 0.30 -7.02
C ILE A 54 2.52 -0.43 -7.45
N ARG A 55 2.05 -1.34 -6.60
CA ARG A 55 0.89 -2.20 -6.85
C ARG A 55 0.22 -2.62 -5.56
N SER A 56 -0.99 -3.15 -5.64
CA SER A 56 -1.63 -3.76 -4.48
C SER A 56 -0.95 -5.08 -4.11
N ASP A 57 -0.98 -5.43 -2.82
CA ASP A 57 -0.59 -6.73 -2.27
C ASP A 57 -1.80 -7.64 -2.01
N SER A 58 -2.96 -7.26 -2.53
CA SER A 58 -4.22 -7.99 -2.45
C SER A 58 -5.00 -7.85 -3.76
N ASP A 59 -5.93 -8.77 -4.00
CA ASP A 59 -6.74 -8.73 -5.21
C ASP A 59 -7.78 -7.60 -5.19
N MET A 60 -8.03 -7.01 -6.35
CA MET A 60 -8.97 -5.91 -6.51
C MET A 60 -10.44 -6.32 -6.32
N PHE A 61 -10.77 -7.61 -6.41
CA PHE A 61 -12.12 -8.07 -6.12
C PHE A 61 -12.45 -7.99 -4.63
N THR A 62 -11.44 -7.99 -3.75
CA THR A 62 -11.60 -7.78 -2.31
C THR A 62 -11.26 -6.36 -1.87
N LEU A 63 -10.26 -5.71 -2.47
CA LEU A 63 -9.89 -4.33 -2.20
C LEU A 63 -10.92 -3.32 -2.71
N GLY A 64 -11.44 -3.53 -3.92
CA GLY A 64 -12.42 -2.65 -4.56
C GLY A 64 -13.77 -2.62 -3.85
N TYR A 65 -14.58 -1.65 -4.19
CA TYR A 65 -15.90 -1.46 -3.60
C TYR A 65 -16.90 -2.53 -4.07
N ASN A 66 -17.83 -2.90 -3.21
CA ASN A 66 -18.89 -3.83 -3.58
C ASN A 66 -19.93 -3.21 -4.53
N PHE A 67 -20.03 -1.90 -4.56
CA PHE A 67 -20.96 -1.15 -5.40
C PHE A 67 -20.38 -0.79 -6.78
N LYS A 68 -19.04 -0.75 -6.91
CA LYS A 68 -18.34 -0.52 -8.19
C LYS A 68 -17.45 -1.72 -8.50
N PRO A 69 -17.90 -2.64 -9.39
CA PRO A 69 -17.11 -3.81 -9.78
C PRO A 69 -15.76 -3.44 -10.39
N TRP A 70 -14.72 -4.16 -10.01
CA TRP A 70 -13.44 -4.12 -10.71
C TRP A 70 -13.55 -4.85 -12.05
N THR A 71 -13.25 -4.17 -13.13
CA THR A 71 -13.45 -4.67 -14.50
C THR A 71 -12.15 -4.89 -15.28
N ASP A 72 -10.99 -4.57 -14.75
CA ASP A 72 -9.71 -4.88 -15.37
C ASP A 72 -9.42 -6.40 -15.36
N GLY A 73 -8.59 -6.86 -16.30
CA GLY A 73 -8.17 -8.25 -16.40
C GLY A 73 -7.16 -8.69 -15.33
N LYS A 74 -6.43 -7.75 -14.74
CA LYS A 74 -5.51 -8.00 -13.62
C LYS A 74 -6.25 -7.99 -12.28
N ALA A 75 -6.08 -9.04 -11.51
CA ALA A 75 -6.58 -9.10 -10.14
C ALA A 75 -5.68 -8.31 -9.17
N ILE A 76 -4.36 -8.34 -9.39
CA ILE A 76 -3.39 -7.53 -8.67
C ILE A 76 -3.09 -6.30 -9.52
N ALA A 77 -3.60 -5.15 -9.10
CA ALA A 77 -3.55 -3.94 -9.89
C ALA A 77 -2.36 -3.04 -9.56
N ASP A 78 -1.86 -2.35 -10.56
CA ASP A 78 -0.86 -1.32 -10.42
C ASP A 78 -1.45 -0.07 -9.73
N GLY A 79 -0.62 0.71 -9.05
CA GLY A 79 -1.04 1.93 -8.35
C GLY A 79 -1.84 2.90 -9.22
N PRO A 80 -1.37 3.26 -10.42
CA PRO A 80 -2.12 4.12 -11.34
C PRO A 80 -3.52 3.60 -11.68
N ALA A 81 -3.69 2.30 -11.93
CA ALA A 81 -5.01 1.72 -12.23
C ALA A 81 -5.97 1.79 -11.03
N ILE A 82 -5.43 1.66 -9.80
CA ILE A 82 -6.23 1.84 -8.58
C ILE A 82 -6.62 3.30 -8.40
N LEU A 83 -5.70 4.23 -8.67
CA LEU A 83 -5.99 5.66 -8.61
C LEU A 83 -7.08 6.05 -9.61
N GLU A 84 -6.99 5.57 -10.85
CA GLU A 84 -8.00 5.76 -11.90
C GLU A 84 -9.38 5.24 -11.45
N TYR A 85 -9.42 4.02 -10.91
CA TYR A 85 -10.64 3.43 -10.34
C TYR A 85 -11.28 4.31 -9.25
N LEU A 86 -10.47 4.95 -8.39
CA LEU A 86 -10.96 5.87 -7.36
C LEU A 86 -11.47 7.17 -7.98
N GLN A 87 -10.78 7.73 -8.96
CA GLN A 87 -11.19 8.93 -9.70
C GLN A 87 -12.51 8.72 -10.44
N GLU A 88 -12.65 7.61 -11.16
CA GLU A 88 -13.90 7.22 -11.78
C GLU A 88 -15.03 7.06 -10.76
N THR A 89 -14.75 6.43 -9.60
CA THR A 89 -15.76 6.25 -8.55
C THR A 89 -16.30 7.60 -8.07
N VAL A 90 -15.42 8.57 -7.87
CA VAL A 90 -15.81 9.93 -7.45
C VAL A 90 -16.63 10.64 -8.54
N ALA A 91 -16.20 10.52 -9.79
CA ALA A 91 -16.90 11.15 -10.92
C ALA A 91 -18.30 10.56 -11.15
N GLU A 92 -18.42 9.24 -11.18
CA GLU A 92 -19.69 8.52 -11.39
C GLU A 92 -20.70 8.73 -10.27
N SER A 93 -20.22 8.89 -9.03
CA SER A 93 -21.07 9.05 -7.85
C SER A 93 -21.45 10.52 -7.54
N GLY A 94 -20.87 11.50 -8.25
CA GLY A 94 -21.10 12.91 -7.99
C GLY A 94 -20.57 13.43 -6.64
N ILE A 95 -19.58 12.71 -6.08
CA ILE A 95 -18.99 13.06 -4.78
C ILE A 95 -17.95 14.19 -4.90
N ALA A 96 -17.47 14.50 -6.11
CA ALA A 96 -16.41 15.47 -6.34
C ALA A 96 -16.65 16.84 -5.67
N GLU A 97 -17.87 17.34 -5.74
CA GLU A 97 -18.25 18.63 -5.15
C GLU A 97 -18.24 18.63 -3.60
N ARG A 98 -18.19 17.45 -3.00
CA ARG A 98 -18.14 17.27 -1.55
C ARG A 98 -16.71 17.17 -1.01
N ILE A 99 -15.68 17.17 -1.88
CA ILE A 99 -14.27 17.09 -1.47
C ILE A 99 -13.68 18.50 -1.45
N ARG A 100 -13.14 18.88 -0.29
CA ARG A 100 -12.32 20.08 -0.16
C ARG A 100 -10.87 19.68 0.00
N TYR A 101 -10.11 19.93 -1.03
CA TYR A 101 -8.67 19.67 -1.08
C TYR A 101 -7.88 20.72 -0.31
N GLN A 102 -6.63 20.38 0.02
CA GLN A 102 -5.68 21.22 0.75
C GLN A 102 -6.21 21.67 2.13
N ARG A 103 -7.09 20.88 2.76
CA ARG A 103 -7.62 21.10 4.11
C ARG A 103 -7.05 20.08 5.06
N GLN A 104 -5.91 20.44 5.66
CA GLN A 104 -5.24 19.59 6.65
C GLN A 104 -5.91 19.76 8.01
N VAL A 105 -6.62 18.73 8.44
CA VAL A 105 -7.19 18.73 9.81
C VAL A 105 -6.04 18.73 10.83
N THR A 106 -6.09 19.69 11.74
CA THR A 106 -5.06 19.90 12.79
C THR A 106 -5.58 19.55 14.18
N SER A 107 -6.88 19.73 14.42
CA SER A 107 -7.50 19.36 15.69
C SER A 107 -8.97 19.01 15.53
N ALA A 108 -9.49 18.23 16.47
CA ALA A 108 -10.91 17.94 16.60
C ALA A 108 -11.27 17.86 18.09
N SER A 109 -12.32 18.54 18.51
CA SER A 109 -12.80 18.60 19.88
C SER A 109 -14.28 18.29 19.95
N TRP A 110 -14.69 17.43 20.88
CA TRP A 110 -16.07 17.08 21.14
C TRP A 110 -16.65 17.95 22.26
N SER A 111 -17.85 18.49 22.07
CA SER A 111 -18.65 19.13 23.11
C SER A 111 -19.88 18.27 23.41
N SER A 112 -19.96 17.74 24.64
CA SER A 112 -21.13 16.96 25.05
C SER A 112 -22.38 17.84 25.25
N ASP A 113 -22.19 19.08 25.67
CA ASP A 113 -23.30 20.04 25.85
C ASP A 113 -23.94 20.40 24.52
N GLU A 114 -23.14 20.54 23.46
CA GLU A 114 -23.63 20.87 22.12
C GLU A 114 -23.85 19.59 21.26
N SER A 115 -23.48 18.42 21.75
CA SER A 115 -23.52 17.16 21.01
C SER A 115 -22.90 17.30 19.61
N CYS A 116 -21.71 17.92 19.53
CA CYS A 116 -21.12 18.37 18.28
C CYS A 116 -19.57 18.32 18.34
N TRP A 117 -18.96 17.93 17.23
CA TRP A 117 -17.55 18.10 16.98
C TRP A 117 -17.25 19.49 16.42
N THR A 118 -16.20 20.11 16.92
CA THR A 118 -15.55 21.26 16.29
C THR A 118 -14.21 20.80 15.72
N VAL A 119 -14.05 20.89 14.40
CA VAL A 119 -12.88 20.43 13.67
C VAL A 119 -12.17 21.64 13.06
N THR A 120 -10.88 21.76 13.34
CA THR A 120 -10.04 22.83 12.79
C THR A 120 -9.17 22.26 11.68
N ALA A 121 -9.13 22.93 10.54
CA ALA A 121 -8.28 22.60 9.42
C ALA A 121 -7.49 23.81 8.94
N GLU A 122 -6.26 23.58 8.55
CA GLU A 122 -5.41 24.55 7.85
C GLU A 122 -5.63 24.42 6.35
N ASN A 123 -5.98 25.51 5.71
CA ASN A 123 -6.00 25.62 4.26
C ASN A 123 -4.55 25.84 3.78
N ARG A 124 -3.95 24.82 3.22
CA ARG A 124 -2.56 24.84 2.78
C ARG A 124 -2.26 25.78 1.60
N ALA A 125 -3.30 26.15 0.86
CA ALA A 125 -3.16 27.10 -0.25
C ALA A 125 -3.07 28.54 0.24
N SER A 126 -3.88 28.92 1.26
CA SER A 126 -3.93 30.29 1.79
C SER A 126 -3.20 30.47 3.11
N GLY A 127 -2.90 29.39 3.84
CA GLY A 127 -2.39 29.44 5.21
C GLY A 127 -3.45 29.77 6.26
N GLU A 128 -4.71 29.95 5.87
CA GLU A 128 -5.79 30.31 6.78
C GLU A 128 -6.31 29.10 7.57
N THR A 129 -6.78 29.37 8.77
CA THR A 129 -7.45 28.37 9.60
C THR A 129 -8.94 28.41 9.38
N GLU A 130 -9.52 27.27 9.01
CA GLU A 130 -10.96 27.08 8.81
C GLU A 130 -11.52 26.22 9.96
N SER A 131 -12.79 26.48 10.35
CA SER A 131 -13.48 25.72 11.39
C SER A 131 -14.76 25.09 10.84
N PHE A 132 -14.95 23.81 11.13
CA PHE A 132 -16.12 23.02 10.72
C PHE A 132 -16.79 22.44 11.96
N ARG A 133 -18.11 22.28 11.90
CA ARG A 133 -18.89 21.62 12.96
C ARG A 133 -19.61 20.41 12.38
N CYS A 134 -19.68 19.30 13.12
CA CYS A 134 -20.41 18.12 12.66
C CYS A 134 -20.94 17.29 13.83
N GLY A 135 -22.06 16.60 13.59
CA GLY A 135 -22.61 15.64 14.53
C GLY A 135 -21.81 14.33 14.59
N PHE A 136 -21.18 13.96 13.47
CA PHE A 136 -20.38 12.75 13.36
C PHE A 136 -19.07 13.01 12.64
N LEU A 137 -17.94 12.64 13.26
CA LEU A 137 -16.60 12.74 12.67
C LEU A 137 -16.12 11.35 12.25
N LEU A 138 -15.84 11.18 10.96
CA LEU A 138 -15.36 9.93 10.38
C LEU A 138 -13.89 10.08 9.95
N MET A 139 -12.98 9.42 10.67
CA MET A 139 -11.55 9.46 10.41
C MET A 139 -11.16 8.43 9.36
N CYS A 140 -10.84 8.91 8.15
CA CYS A 140 -10.35 8.12 7.02
C CYS A 140 -8.93 8.56 6.59
N SER A 141 -8.15 9.08 7.52
CA SER A 141 -6.84 9.70 7.30
C SER A 141 -5.72 8.73 6.92
N GLY A 142 -5.98 7.41 6.91
CA GLY A 142 -4.94 6.41 6.70
C GLY A 142 -3.95 6.33 7.86
N TYR A 143 -2.77 5.77 7.60
CA TYR A 143 -1.71 5.59 8.62
C TYR A 143 -0.34 6.13 8.17
N TYR A 144 -0.22 6.67 6.97
CA TYR A 144 1.00 7.34 6.52
C TYR A 144 0.99 8.82 6.85
N SER A 145 2.09 9.31 7.41
CA SER A 145 2.31 10.74 7.56
C SER A 145 2.63 11.37 6.20
N TYR A 146 1.92 12.43 5.82
CA TYR A 146 2.22 13.17 4.58
C TYR A 146 3.46 14.06 4.71
N LYS A 147 3.95 14.31 5.94
CA LYS A 147 5.10 15.19 6.18
C LYS A 147 6.43 14.47 5.98
N GLN A 148 6.51 13.23 6.43
CA GLN A 148 7.74 12.44 6.35
C GLN A 148 7.43 10.94 6.46
N GLY A 149 8.23 10.11 5.76
CA GLY A 149 8.29 8.68 5.99
C GLY A 149 9.08 8.36 7.26
N TYR A 150 8.89 7.16 7.79
CA TYR A 150 9.74 6.69 8.89
C TYR A 150 11.14 6.37 8.34
N LEU A 151 12.11 7.14 8.76
CA LEU A 151 13.52 6.96 8.43
C LEU A 151 14.30 6.76 9.73
N PRO A 152 14.81 5.54 9.98
CA PRO A 152 15.66 5.28 11.13
C PRO A 152 16.93 6.14 11.11
N GLU A 153 17.45 6.46 12.27
CA GLU A 153 18.78 7.07 12.40
C GLU A 153 19.83 6.00 12.15
N PHE A 154 20.60 6.15 11.09
CA PHE A 154 21.74 5.31 10.79
C PHE A 154 23.03 6.04 11.08
N ARG A 155 23.94 5.39 11.83
CA ARG A 155 25.29 5.93 12.10
C ARG A 155 26.02 6.19 10.78
N GLY A 156 26.70 7.32 10.69
CA GLY A 156 27.50 7.66 9.51
C GLY A 156 26.71 8.08 8.26
N ARG A 157 25.37 8.23 8.34
CA ARG A 157 24.53 8.62 7.21
C ARG A 157 25.00 9.89 6.51
N ASP A 158 25.43 10.89 7.29
CA ASP A 158 25.86 12.19 6.77
C ASP A 158 27.20 12.13 6.00
N ALA A 159 27.96 11.05 6.19
CA ALA A 159 29.20 10.83 5.45
C ALA A 159 28.98 10.14 4.09
N PHE A 160 27.79 9.57 3.86
CA PHE A 160 27.48 8.86 2.63
C PHE A 160 27.33 9.82 1.47
N GLN A 161 28.08 9.58 0.39
CA GLN A 161 28.08 10.44 -0.81
C GLN A 161 27.07 10.03 -1.89
N GLY A 162 26.41 8.90 -1.71
CA GLY A 162 25.33 8.46 -2.59
C GLY A 162 24.01 9.11 -2.25
N GLU A 163 23.05 8.91 -3.11
CA GLU A 163 21.68 9.38 -2.91
C GLU A 163 20.90 8.43 -1.97
N ILE A 164 20.14 9.00 -1.04
CA ILE A 164 19.26 8.27 -0.13
C ILE A 164 17.84 8.68 -0.40
N VAL A 165 17.03 7.75 -0.89
CA VAL A 165 15.63 7.98 -1.28
C VAL A 165 14.69 7.22 -0.36
N HIS A 166 13.70 7.91 0.20
CA HIS A 166 12.58 7.25 0.86
C HIS A 166 11.46 6.99 -0.17
N PRO A 167 10.95 5.75 -0.34
CA PRO A 167 9.99 5.42 -1.39
C PRO A 167 8.69 6.24 -1.37
N GLN A 168 8.30 6.81 -0.23
CA GLN A 168 7.14 7.70 -0.12
C GLN A 168 7.33 9.01 -0.90
N PHE A 169 8.57 9.45 -1.09
CA PHE A 169 8.94 10.68 -1.78
C PHE A 169 9.89 10.36 -2.93
N TRP A 170 9.44 9.46 -3.81
CA TRP A 170 10.21 9.04 -4.96
C TRP A 170 10.37 10.21 -5.93
N PRO A 171 11.62 10.64 -6.26
CA PRO A 171 11.84 11.70 -7.23
C PRO A 171 11.45 11.25 -8.64
N ASP A 172 10.73 12.10 -9.37
CA ASP A 172 10.27 11.78 -10.73
C ASP A 172 11.44 11.65 -11.75
N ASP A 173 12.58 12.30 -11.46
CA ASP A 173 13.77 12.34 -12.30
C ASP A 173 14.92 11.45 -11.79
N LEU A 174 14.67 10.56 -10.85
CA LEU A 174 15.68 9.66 -10.30
C LEU A 174 16.20 8.70 -11.38
N ASP A 175 17.46 8.88 -11.79
CA ASP A 175 18.11 7.97 -12.73
C ASP A 175 18.78 6.81 -11.99
N CYS A 176 18.24 5.61 -12.19
CA CYS A 176 18.72 4.35 -11.59
C CYS A 176 19.69 3.57 -12.50
N ARG A 177 19.88 4.01 -13.75
CA ARG A 177 20.69 3.28 -14.74
C ARG A 177 22.15 3.20 -14.31
N ASP A 178 22.73 2.02 -14.50
CA ASP A 178 24.14 1.73 -14.21
C ASP A 178 24.58 1.94 -12.75
N LYS A 179 23.63 2.17 -11.82
CA LYS A 179 23.93 2.36 -10.39
C LYS A 179 23.90 1.06 -9.60
N ASN A 180 24.70 1.00 -8.53
CA ASN A 180 24.55 -0.01 -7.49
C ASN A 180 23.53 0.51 -6.47
N ILE A 181 22.42 -0.21 -6.30
CA ILE A 181 21.31 0.22 -5.47
C ILE A 181 21.13 -0.77 -4.32
N VAL A 182 21.05 -0.25 -3.10
CA VAL A 182 20.70 -1.04 -1.92
C VAL A 182 19.29 -0.66 -1.46
N VAL A 183 18.39 -1.63 -1.47
CA VAL A 183 17.01 -1.48 -0.94
C VAL A 183 16.98 -2.02 0.48
N ILE A 184 16.87 -1.11 1.46
CA ILE A 184 16.86 -1.46 2.88
C ILE A 184 15.45 -1.86 3.31
N GLY A 185 15.27 -3.12 3.65
CA GLY A 185 14.02 -3.71 4.10
C GLY A 185 13.55 -4.89 3.26
N SER A 186 12.56 -5.63 3.78
CA SER A 186 11.96 -6.81 3.13
C SER A 186 10.43 -6.77 3.11
N GLY A 187 9.85 -5.56 3.21
CA GLY A 187 8.41 -5.36 3.14
C GLY A 187 7.88 -5.32 1.72
N ALA A 188 6.56 -5.14 1.56
CA ALA A 188 5.88 -5.07 0.26
C ALA A 188 6.54 -4.07 -0.70
N THR A 189 6.97 -2.91 -0.21
CA THR A 189 7.68 -1.90 -0.99
C THR A 189 9.00 -2.42 -1.57
N ALA A 190 9.84 -3.06 -0.75
CA ALA A 190 11.11 -3.61 -1.22
C ALA A 190 10.89 -4.73 -2.24
N VAL A 191 9.98 -5.67 -1.96
CA VAL A 191 9.62 -6.77 -2.86
C VAL A 191 9.07 -6.27 -4.20
N THR A 192 8.46 -5.10 -4.22
CA THR A 192 7.94 -4.46 -5.43
C THR A 192 9.00 -3.68 -6.19
N LEU A 193 9.85 -2.93 -5.47
CA LEU A 193 10.91 -2.10 -6.07
C LEU A 193 12.00 -2.92 -6.76
N ILE A 194 12.42 -4.01 -6.14
CA ILE A 194 13.58 -4.80 -6.59
C ILE A 194 13.44 -5.27 -8.04
N PRO A 195 12.36 -5.95 -8.46
CA PRO A 195 12.24 -6.39 -9.84
C PRO A 195 12.15 -5.24 -10.85
N GLU A 196 11.65 -4.07 -10.44
CA GLU A 196 11.61 -2.90 -11.31
C GLU A 196 12.98 -2.23 -11.46
N LEU A 197 13.70 -2.05 -10.34
CA LEU A 197 15.04 -1.47 -10.35
C LEU A 197 16.05 -2.39 -11.06
N ALA A 198 15.90 -3.69 -10.95
CA ALA A 198 16.76 -4.67 -11.60
C ALA A 198 16.72 -4.62 -13.14
N LYS A 199 15.70 -3.99 -13.73
CA LYS A 199 15.62 -3.82 -15.19
C LYS A 199 16.62 -2.81 -15.74
N GLU A 200 17.08 -1.85 -14.94
CA GLU A 200 17.89 -0.72 -15.39
C GLU A 200 19.19 -0.53 -14.59
N ALA A 201 19.17 -0.89 -13.31
CA ALA A 201 20.31 -0.73 -12.43
C ALA A 201 21.45 -1.71 -12.78
N LYS A 202 22.68 -1.33 -12.51
CA LYS A 202 23.83 -2.22 -12.66
C LYS A 202 23.78 -3.40 -11.70
N ARG A 203 23.31 -3.15 -10.47
CA ARG A 203 23.12 -4.16 -9.42
C ARG A 203 22.12 -3.68 -8.40
N VAL A 204 21.18 -4.55 -8.01
CA VAL A 204 20.24 -4.30 -6.92
C VAL A 204 20.52 -5.29 -5.79
N THR A 205 20.61 -4.78 -4.56
CA THR A 205 20.77 -5.61 -3.37
C THR A 205 19.65 -5.32 -2.38
N MET A 206 18.86 -6.32 -2.02
CA MET A 206 17.97 -6.25 -0.89
C MET A 206 18.75 -6.48 0.39
N LEU A 207 18.83 -5.48 1.26
CA LEU A 207 19.42 -5.61 2.59
C LEU A 207 18.29 -5.68 3.63
N GLN A 208 18.19 -6.83 4.28
CA GLN A 208 17.14 -7.07 5.27
C GLN A 208 17.72 -7.50 6.62
N ARG A 209 17.14 -7.05 7.72
CA ARG A 209 17.51 -7.49 9.06
C ARG A 209 17.04 -8.93 9.36
N SER A 210 15.93 -9.32 8.76
CA SER A 210 15.34 -10.66 8.91
C SER A 210 14.47 -11.00 7.71
N PRO A 211 14.41 -12.27 7.30
CA PRO A 211 13.57 -12.74 6.22
C PRO A 211 12.08 -12.50 6.46
N THR A 212 11.34 -12.35 5.37
CA THR A 212 9.88 -12.22 5.34
C THR A 212 9.27 -13.36 4.53
N TYR A 213 8.08 -13.83 4.91
CA TYR A 213 7.34 -14.77 4.06
C TYR A 213 6.91 -14.10 2.77
N MET A 214 7.18 -14.77 1.67
CA MET A 214 6.79 -14.34 0.33
C MET A 214 6.06 -15.48 -0.37
N VAL A 215 5.03 -15.16 -1.13
CA VAL A 215 4.26 -16.14 -1.90
C VAL A 215 3.99 -15.64 -3.31
N SER A 216 4.34 -16.46 -4.30
CA SER A 216 4.01 -16.18 -5.69
C SER A 216 2.55 -16.54 -5.99
N MET A 217 1.87 -15.62 -6.67
CA MET A 217 0.54 -15.85 -7.24
C MET A 217 0.43 -15.15 -8.61
N PRO A 218 -0.38 -15.69 -9.54
CA PRO A 218 -0.66 -14.96 -10.78
C PRO A 218 -1.29 -13.58 -10.52
N ASP A 219 -0.92 -12.60 -11.31
CA ASP A 219 -1.55 -11.26 -11.30
C ASP A 219 -2.97 -11.27 -11.87
N LYS A 220 -3.32 -12.29 -12.67
CA LYS A 220 -4.63 -12.49 -13.28
C LYS A 220 -5.39 -13.65 -12.65
N ASP A 221 -6.66 -13.44 -12.33
CA ASP A 221 -7.57 -14.51 -11.91
C ASP A 221 -8.31 -15.04 -13.17
N TRP A 222 -7.89 -16.21 -13.66
CA TRP A 222 -8.48 -16.82 -14.85
C TRP A 222 -9.96 -17.18 -14.67
N ILE A 223 -10.38 -17.53 -13.43
CA ILE A 223 -11.79 -17.82 -13.11
C ILE A 223 -12.59 -16.53 -13.23
N ALA A 224 -12.04 -15.41 -12.70
CA ALA A 224 -12.67 -14.10 -12.83
C ALA A 224 -12.86 -13.71 -14.29
N ASN A 225 -11.80 -13.83 -15.07
CA ASN A 225 -11.83 -13.49 -16.50
C ASN A 225 -12.80 -14.39 -17.30
N LEU A 226 -12.94 -15.67 -16.93
CA LEU A 226 -13.91 -16.57 -17.53
C LEU A 226 -15.35 -16.19 -17.16
N LEU A 227 -15.62 -15.97 -15.86
CA LEU A 227 -16.97 -15.63 -15.39
C LEU A 227 -17.49 -14.32 -16.01
N ARG A 228 -16.61 -13.33 -16.17
CA ARG A 228 -16.97 -12.05 -16.81
C ARG A 228 -17.33 -12.17 -18.31
N ARG A 229 -16.90 -13.23 -18.98
CA ARG A 229 -17.29 -13.50 -20.38
C ARG A 229 -18.69 -14.09 -20.51
N ILE A 230 -19.21 -14.71 -19.45
CA ILE A 230 -20.47 -15.47 -19.49
C ILE A 230 -21.56 -14.89 -18.58
N LEU A 231 -21.20 -14.02 -17.64
CA LEU A 231 -22.14 -13.40 -16.68
C LEU A 231 -22.05 -11.88 -16.75
N PRO A 232 -23.12 -11.16 -16.42
CA PRO A 232 -23.06 -9.72 -16.21
C PRO A 232 -22.03 -9.36 -15.11
N ASP A 233 -21.31 -8.26 -15.29
CA ASP A 233 -20.19 -7.86 -14.42
C ASP A 233 -20.54 -7.87 -12.92
N LYS A 234 -21.71 -7.39 -12.53
CA LYS A 234 -22.16 -7.40 -11.13
C LYS A 234 -22.23 -8.81 -10.53
N TRP A 235 -22.74 -9.79 -11.27
CA TRP A 235 -22.85 -11.17 -10.81
C TRP A 235 -21.48 -11.85 -10.76
N ALA A 236 -20.70 -11.69 -11.84
CA ALA A 236 -19.33 -12.20 -11.88
C ALA A 236 -18.51 -11.65 -10.71
N TYR A 237 -18.55 -10.35 -10.49
CA TYR A 237 -17.83 -9.70 -9.40
C TYR A 237 -18.26 -10.20 -8.01
N ALA A 238 -19.56 -10.32 -7.76
CA ALA A 238 -20.07 -10.80 -6.48
C ALA A 238 -19.62 -12.23 -6.18
N ILE A 239 -19.65 -13.13 -7.16
CA ILE A 239 -19.21 -14.54 -7.03
C ILE A 239 -17.71 -14.59 -6.76
N ILE A 240 -16.91 -13.83 -7.52
CA ILE A 240 -15.45 -13.81 -7.39
C ILE A 240 -15.06 -13.24 -6.03
N ARG A 241 -15.65 -12.10 -5.64
CA ARG A 241 -15.44 -11.49 -4.33
C ARG A 241 -15.75 -12.46 -3.20
N TRP A 242 -16.89 -13.13 -3.25
CA TRP A 242 -17.26 -14.14 -2.27
C TRP A 242 -16.23 -15.28 -2.23
N LYS A 243 -15.84 -15.84 -3.39
CA LYS A 243 -14.81 -16.89 -3.50
C LYS A 243 -13.51 -16.44 -2.86
N ASN A 244 -13.01 -15.24 -3.20
CA ASN A 244 -11.73 -14.73 -2.72
C ASN A 244 -11.76 -14.47 -1.21
N ILE A 245 -12.83 -13.87 -0.68
CA ILE A 245 -13.00 -13.66 0.77
C ILE A 245 -12.99 -15.02 1.51
N ARG A 246 -13.74 -16.01 1.04
CA ARG A 246 -13.78 -17.35 1.68
C ARG A 246 -12.43 -18.05 1.60
N PHE A 247 -11.74 -17.93 0.48
CA PHE A 247 -10.41 -18.49 0.31
C PHE A 247 -9.40 -17.85 1.26
N GLN A 248 -9.36 -16.52 1.35
CA GLN A 248 -8.48 -15.80 2.26
C GLN A 248 -8.77 -16.16 3.73
N GLN A 249 -10.06 -16.24 4.12
CA GLN A 249 -10.45 -16.68 5.46
C GLN A 249 -10.00 -18.12 5.74
N PHE A 250 -10.11 -19.01 4.76
CA PHE A 250 -9.65 -20.38 4.89
C PHE A 250 -8.13 -20.43 5.10
N ILE A 251 -7.35 -19.73 4.27
CA ILE A 251 -5.89 -19.66 4.42
C ILE A 251 -5.51 -19.08 5.77
N TYR A 252 -6.11 -17.96 6.18
CA TYR A 252 -5.86 -17.36 7.48
C TYR A 252 -6.12 -18.33 8.64
N ARG A 253 -7.28 -19.00 8.64
CA ARG A 253 -7.58 -20.02 9.65
C ARG A 253 -6.56 -21.15 9.67
N ARG A 254 -6.09 -21.60 8.49
CA ARG A 254 -5.05 -22.64 8.41
C ARG A 254 -3.71 -22.15 8.96
N THR A 255 -3.34 -20.91 8.76
CA THR A 255 -2.12 -20.35 9.37
C THR A 255 -2.19 -20.34 10.90
N ARG A 256 -3.38 -20.11 11.47
CA ARG A 256 -3.56 -20.09 12.93
C ARG A 256 -3.73 -21.49 13.56
N THR A 257 -4.31 -22.45 12.83
CA THR A 257 -4.58 -23.79 13.36
C THR A 257 -3.51 -24.83 13.05
N ALA A 258 -2.70 -24.61 12.01
CA ALA A 258 -1.64 -25.53 11.60
C ALA A 258 -0.45 -24.75 11.03
N PRO A 259 0.19 -23.83 11.83
CA PRO A 259 1.22 -22.92 11.35
C PRO A 259 2.41 -23.65 10.70
N ASP A 260 2.90 -24.74 11.29
CA ASP A 260 4.04 -25.48 10.76
C ASP A 260 3.79 -26.09 9.37
N LYS A 261 2.57 -26.58 9.13
CA LYS A 261 2.20 -27.13 7.82
C LYS A 261 2.13 -26.05 6.77
N VAL A 262 1.59 -24.88 7.12
CA VAL A 262 1.54 -23.72 6.22
C VAL A 262 2.92 -23.17 5.98
N ARG A 263 3.75 -23.02 7.04
CA ARG A 263 5.16 -22.61 6.93
C ARG A 263 5.90 -23.48 5.94
N LYS A 264 5.88 -24.80 6.12
CA LYS A 264 6.56 -25.75 5.20
C LYS A 264 6.10 -25.59 3.76
N LYS A 265 4.79 -25.37 3.55
CA LYS A 265 4.23 -25.17 2.21
C LYS A 265 4.72 -23.87 1.58
N LEU A 266 4.68 -22.75 2.32
CA LEU A 266 5.13 -21.44 1.83
C LEU A 266 6.62 -21.46 1.47
N LEU A 267 7.46 -22.01 2.37
CA LEU A 267 8.90 -22.12 2.12
C LEU A 267 9.21 -23.00 0.90
N LYS A 268 8.51 -24.12 0.76
CA LYS A 268 8.67 -24.98 -0.43
C LYS A 268 8.27 -24.27 -1.73
N MET A 269 7.23 -23.44 -1.69
CA MET A 269 6.83 -22.66 -2.86
C MET A 269 7.91 -21.62 -3.21
N ALA A 270 8.39 -20.85 -2.25
CA ALA A 270 9.45 -19.87 -2.46
C ALA A 270 10.75 -20.51 -2.97
N GLN A 271 11.18 -21.62 -2.36
CA GLN A 271 12.38 -22.35 -2.78
C GLN A 271 12.28 -22.88 -4.22
N LYS A 272 11.09 -23.31 -4.64
CA LYS A 272 10.85 -23.74 -6.01
C LYS A 272 11.07 -22.60 -7.03
N GLU A 273 10.63 -21.39 -6.70
CA GLU A 273 10.79 -20.23 -7.60
C GLU A 273 12.24 -19.73 -7.65
N LEU A 274 12.94 -19.77 -6.51
CA LEU A 274 14.34 -19.33 -6.40
C LEU A 274 15.36 -20.31 -7.01
N GLY A 275 15.04 -21.59 -7.05
CA GLY A 275 16.00 -22.61 -7.51
C GLY A 275 17.02 -23.04 -6.44
N PRO A 276 18.00 -23.90 -6.83
CA PRO A 276 18.95 -24.51 -5.89
C PRO A 276 20.15 -23.62 -5.51
N ASP A 277 20.48 -22.60 -6.31
CA ASP A 277 21.73 -21.84 -6.19
C ASP A 277 21.62 -20.65 -5.21
N CYS A 278 20.50 -20.53 -4.52
CA CYS A 278 20.24 -19.46 -3.56
C CYS A 278 20.54 -19.93 -2.13
N ASP A 279 21.19 -19.09 -1.31
CA ASP A 279 21.25 -19.28 0.14
C ASP A 279 19.87 -19.06 0.77
N PHE A 280 19.06 -20.11 0.67
CA PHE A 280 17.66 -20.08 1.06
C PHE A 280 17.47 -19.95 2.57
N GLU A 281 18.27 -20.69 3.35
CA GLU A 281 18.11 -20.74 4.81
C GLU A 281 18.38 -19.38 5.47
N SER A 282 19.44 -18.69 5.05
CA SER A 282 19.80 -17.39 5.62
C SER A 282 18.85 -16.28 5.19
N ASN A 283 18.39 -16.32 3.92
CA ASN A 283 17.74 -15.17 3.30
C ASN A 283 16.21 -15.27 3.16
N PHE A 284 15.64 -16.50 3.28
CA PHE A 284 14.20 -16.71 2.98
C PHE A 284 13.45 -17.51 4.04
N VAL A 285 14.09 -17.83 5.17
CA VAL A 285 13.43 -18.59 6.26
C VAL A 285 13.13 -17.68 7.46
N PRO A 286 11.91 -17.13 7.57
CA PRO A 286 11.52 -16.28 8.69
C PRO A 286 11.52 -17.04 10.02
N ARG A 287 11.84 -16.34 11.11
CA ARG A 287 11.86 -16.89 12.47
C ARG A 287 10.50 -16.91 13.16
N TYR A 288 9.47 -16.35 12.53
CA TYR A 288 8.10 -16.21 13.04
C TYR A 288 7.12 -17.08 12.24
N ASN A 289 5.92 -17.29 12.76
CA ASN A 289 4.90 -18.06 12.05
C ASN A 289 4.19 -17.21 10.98
N PRO A 290 3.65 -17.85 9.92
CA PRO A 290 2.88 -17.13 8.91
C PRO A 290 1.73 -16.33 9.56
N TRP A 291 1.59 -15.04 9.17
CA TRP A 291 0.63 -14.06 9.72
C TRP A 291 0.87 -13.60 11.17
N ASP A 292 1.98 -13.97 11.82
CA ASP A 292 2.39 -13.28 13.04
C ASP A 292 2.98 -11.90 12.71
N GLN A 293 3.55 -11.80 11.53
CA GLN A 293 3.97 -10.54 10.90
C GLN A 293 3.47 -10.54 9.45
N ARG A 294 4.21 -9.89 8.54
CA ARG A 294 3.85 -9.74 7.14
C ARG A 294 4.04 -11.03 6.33
N LEU A 295 3.15 -11.23 5.37
CA LEU A 295 3.30 -12.15 4.25
C LEU A 295 3.19 -11.32 2.96
N CYS A 296 4.25 -11.25 2.15
CA CYS A 296 4.27 -10.45 0.94
C CYS A 296 3.78 -11.28 -0.26
N LEU A 297 2.92 -10.68 -1.08
CA LEU A 297 2.50 -11.23 -2.35
C LEU A 297 3.49 -10.84 -3.44
N VAL A 298 3.90 -11.81 -4.24
CA VAL A 298 4.82 -11.64 -5.39
C VAL A 298 4.06 -12.04 -6.66
N PRO A 299 3.51 -11.09 -7.41
CA PRO A 299 2.82 -11.40 -8.65
C PRO A 299 3.76 -12.04 -9.67
N ASN A 300 3.29 -13.14 -10.29
CA ASN A 300 4.02 -13.86 -11.34
C ASN A 300 5.46 -14.24 -10.97
N ALA A 301 5.79 -14.34 -9.68
CA ALA A 301 7.13 -14.64 -9.17
C ALA A 301 8.23 -13.65 -9.60
N ASP A 302 7.90 -12.41 -9.99
CA ASP A 302 8.83 -11.44 -10.55
C ASP A 302 10.06 -11.18 -9.66
N TYR A 303 9.85 -10.96 -8.35
CA TYR A 303 10.94 -10.81 -7.39
C TYR A 303 11.84 -12.07 -7.32
N PHE A 304 11.23 -13.26 -7.28
CA PHE A 304 11.99 -14.50 -7.22
C PHE A 304 12.82 -14.72 -8.49
N HIS A 305 12.27 -14.36 -9.64
CA HIS A 305 12.99 -14.42 -10.91
C HIS A 305 14.20 -13.47 -10.90
N SER A 306 14.03 -12.21 -10.48
CA SER A 306 15.14 -11.25 -10.39
C SER A 306 16.28 -11.77 -9.50
N VAL A 307 15.97 -12.46 -8.40
CA VAL A 307 17.00 -13.06 -7.52
C VAL A 307 17.62 -14.30 -8.15
N ARG A 308 16.81 -15.21 -8.68
CA ARG A 308 17.28 -16.46 -9.31
C ARG A 308 18.18 -16.20 -10.51
N ASP A 309 17.79 -15.23 -11.34
CA ASP A 309 18.48 -14.92 -12.59
C ASP A 309 19.73 -14.04 -12.36
N GLY A 310 19.99 -13.63 -11.09
CA GLY A 310 21.19 -12.89 -10.69
C GLY A 310 21.10 -11.37 -10.87
N ASP A 311 19.93 -10.84 -11.27
CA ASP A 311 19.69 -9.40 -11.46
C ASP A 311 19.58 -8.69 -10.12
N ALA A 312 19.22 -9.40 -9.05
CA ALA A 312 19.16 -8.91 -7.69
C ALA A 312 19.82 -9.87 -6.71
N ALA A 313 20.45 -9.31 -5.66
CA ALA A 313 21.02 -10.06 -4.55
C ALA A 313 20.21 -9.82 -3.26
N VAL A 314 20.29 -10.77 -2.32
CA VAL A 314 19.70 -10.65 -0.99
C VAL A 314 20.79 -10.81 0.06
N VAL A 315 20.84 -9.88 1.00
CA VAL A 315 21.74 -9.92 2.16
C VAL A 315 20.90 -9.79 3.43
N THR A 316 21.08 -10.73 4.34
CA THR A 316 20.40 -10.73 5.64
C THR A 316 21.40 -10.42 6.74
N ASP A 317 21.44 -9.16 7.15
CA ASP A 317 22.32 -8.69 8.21
C ASP A 317 21.82 -7.38 8.83
N THR A 318 22.47 -6.94 9.91
CA THR A 318 22.23 -5.67 10.59
C THR A 318 23.20 -4.61 10.08
N ILE A 319 22.71 -3.40 9.88
CA ILE A 319 23.54 -2.25 9.50
C ILE A 319 24.30 -1.76 10.74
N ASP A 320 25.65 -1.78 10.69
CA ASP A 320 26.46 -1.09 11.69
C ASP A 320 26.48 0.42 11.41
N ARG A 321 26.90 0.82 10.21
CA ARG A 321 26.92 2.24 9.81
C ARG A 321 26.97 2.44 8.30
N PHE A 322 26.62 3.62 7.88
CA PHE A 322 26.93 4.12 6.54
C PHE A 322 28.39 4.56 6.46
N THR A 323 29.01 4.28 5.36
CA THR A 323 30.36 4.75 4.99
C THR A 323 30.24 5.76 3.84
N GLN A 324 31.36 6.35 3.44
CA GLN A 324 31.38 7.29 2.31
C GLN A 324 30.80 6.69 1.01
N HIS A 325 30.97 5.39 0.77
CA HIS A 325 30.63 4.74 -0.50
C HIS A 325 29.72 3.52 -0.37
N GLY A 326 29.22 3.22 0.83
CA GLY A 326 28.38 2.05 1.04
C GLY A 326 27.83 1.93 2.45
N ILE A 327 27.45 0.72 2.79
CA ILE A 327 26.89 0.34 4.09
C ILE A 327 27.77 -0.75 4.68
N LEU A 328 28.31 -0.52 5.87
CA LEU A 328 29.05 -1.54 6.63
C LEU A 328 28.05 -2.32 7.48
N LEU A 329 28.14 -3.63 7.42
CA LEU A 329 27.29 -4.54 8.18
C LEU A 329 28.00 -5.02 9.45
N GLU A 330 27.24 -5.58 10.40
CA GLU A 330 27.81 -6.13 11.64
C GLU A 330 28.72 -7.34 11.38
N SER A 331 28.51 -8.08 10.27
CA SER A 331 29.40 -9.15 9.81
C SER A 331 30.78 -8.65 9.38
N GLY A 332 30.92 -7.37 9.07
CA GLY A 332 32.15 -6.78 8.53
C GLY A 332 32.15 -6.59 7.01
N ASP A 333 31.07 -6.98 6.32
CA ASP A 333 30.89 -6.80 4.87
C ASP A 333 30.47 -5.38 4.50
#